data_ed56338feff67e9d72322e539ed3476c
#
_entry.id   ed56338feff67e9d72322e539ed3476c
#
_cell.length_a   1.000
_cell.length_b   1.000
_cell.length_c   1.000
_cell.angle_alpha   90.00
_cell.angle_beta   90.00
_cell.angle_gamma   90.00
#
_symmetry.space_group_name_H-M   'P 1'
#
loop_
_entity.id
_entity.type
_entity.pdbx_description
1 polymer ?
#
loop_
_entity_poly.entity_id
_entity_poly.type
_entity_poly.pdbx_seq_one_letter_code
_entity_poly.pdbx_strand_id
1 'polypeptide(L)'
;MRRPRLGLAVVLCATFGAAGCEAAPSLPSSGRPADGLLDDAELQTVVELGIQRDIDGVVERLLAERPEVRARAAMTLASFQAAESVVALSPLLDDAEAQVRRDAAFALGRIGDPGSTGALGAALAEEADAGVRSHLIEALGHMATERAADLLLSADLESWEEAARASSLSVLGGVYGVSHEGLRDYLIETLTHEDPSIRLAASSFFGLQSGVRLWARHAIYVRQALDSYDLADPAAMHLVVGLARLDDFLDYGRLSRWAAQAQDWRTRANAMSGLNPLGSAVQVLVDALADPSPLVVFAAARALTGGALDDSLVPLLERWIEGHPNRLAVSRELLIQLALMRQIDVVLAWVDATAPGDERRWVVGLEVLSYIPGQESLSRIARAARDPSERTAAEASLVLLRRWQGDRQSAEAHDLYFDLFRELIDDPRASVAARQGLESPEFAVRSFDLAALGATSAPTSEAQVKDEPSLPLLPDAQTIDWGFLRGLGNAPSLVLETTRGTVTLQLLTAEAPLTVQTVARLALDGHYDGVPFHRVLPNFMAQTGDIVARDGTGEPGFTIRTELTQLPFEAGVVGMANLGSLDSENSQFFITHSRQPHLARGFTAFGWVSSGMDVVDLLEPLDAILSATVVPG
;
A
#
# COMPACT_ATOMS: atom_id res chain seq x y z
N MET A 1 54.23 0.05 48.51
CA MET A 1 53.96 -1.38 48.21
C MET A 1 52.60 -1.78 48.72
N ARG A 2 51.61 -1.76 47.90
CA ARG A 2 50.31 -2.46 48.09
C ARG A 2 49.50 -2.27 46.81
N ARG A 3 49.29 -3.36 46.06
CA ARG A 3 48.40 -3.43 44.90
C ARG A 3 46.95 -3.54 45.37
N PRO A 4 45.99 -2.91 44.71
CA PRO A 4 44.57 -3.17 44.96
C PRO A 4 44.05 -4.39 44.15
N ARG A 5 43.19 -5.13 44.78
CA ARG A 5 42.49 -6.31 44.26
C ARG A 5 41.42 -5.87 43.26
N LEU A 6 41.40 -6.48 42.06
CA LEU A 6 40.25 -6.50 41.14
C LEU A 6 39.13 -7.38 41.72
N GLY A 7 37.98 -6.81 41.90
CA GLY A 7 36.72 -7.52 42.14
C GLY A 7 36.13 -7.97 40.82
N LEU A 8 35.96 -9.27 40.65
CA LEU A 8 35.29 -9.92 39.51
C LEU A 8 33.79 -9.84 39.75
N ALA A 9 33.08 -8.96 39.02
CA ALA A 9 31.62 -8.98 38.94
C ALA A 9 31.20 -9.98 37.85
N VAL A 10 30.65 -11.13 38.26
CA VAL A 10 30.02 -12.09 37.36
C VAL A 10 28.67 -11.53 36.99
N VAL A 11 28.52 -11.07 35.74
CA VAL A 11 27.22 -10.78 35.14
C VAL A 11 26.71 -12.07 34.53
N LEU A 12 25.68 -12.63 35.13
CA LEU A 12 24.88 -13.69 34.50
C LEU A 12 24.13 -13.07 33.30
N CYS A 13 24.64 -13.29 32.09
CA CYS A 13 23.86 -13.16 30.89
C CYS A 13 22.92 -14.36 30.78
N ALA A 14 21.64 -14.15 31.03
CA ALA A 14 20.60 -15.10 30.64
C ALA A 14 20.54 -15.11 29.10
N THR A 15 20.91 -16.25 28.52
CA THR A 15 20.75 -16.54 27.10
C THR A 15 19.26 -16.71 26.79
N PHE A 16 18.59 -15.64 26.40
CA PHE A 16 17.40 -15.76 25.56
C PHE A 16 17.89 -15.80 24.12
N GLY A 17 17.60 -16.92 23.45
CA GLY A 17 17.91 -17.10 22.05
C GLY A 17 17.21 -16.03 21.21
N ALA A 18 17.98 -15.12 20.66
CA ALA A 18 17.55 -14.22 19.60
C ALA A 18 17.47 -15.05 18.31
N ALA A 19 16.27 -15.52 17.97
CA ALA A 19 15.95 -15.92 16.62
C ALA A 19 15.86 -14.64 15.78
N GLY A 20 16.80 -14.47 14.82
CA GLY A 20 16.64 -13.72 13.60
C GLY A 20 16.23 -12.25 13.72
N CYS A 21 17.08 -11.36 14.26
CA CYS A 21 17.13 -10.02 13.70
C CYS A 21 17.90 -10.14 12.37
N GLU A 22 17.21 -10.35 11.26
CA GLU A 22 17.75 -9.97 9.97
C GLU A 22 18.05 -8.47 10.05
N ALA A 23 19.33 -8.11 9.92
CA ALA A 23 19.71 -6.73 9.66
C ALA A 23 18.85 -6.28 8.48
N ALA A 24 18.18 -5.12 8.61
CA ALA A 24 17.48 -4.51 7.51
C ALA A 24 18.38 -4.63 6.27
N PRO A 25 17.88 -5.15 5.14
CA PRO A 25 18.69 -5.27 3.95
C PRO A 25 19.32 -3.89 3.73
N SER A 26 20.66 -3.83 3.59
CA SER A 26 21.31 -2.62 3.16
C SER A 26 20.72 -2.33 1.79
N LEU A 27 19.69 -1.47 1.75
CA LEU A 27 19.13 -1.00 0.49
C LEU A 27 20.33 -0.46 -0.30
N PRO A 28 20.42 -0.77 -1.59
CA PRO A 28 21.44 -0.19 -2.41
C PRO A 28 21.35 1.31 -2.16
N SER A 29 22.44 1.92 -1.66
CA SER A 29 22.57 3.36 -1.76
C SER A 29 22.12 3.67 -3.17
N SER A 30 21.08 4.49 -3.36
CA SER A 30 20.82 5.06 -4.67
C SER A 30 22.20 5.46 -5.14
N GLY A 31 22.78 4.80 -6.12
CA GLY A 31 24.21 4.94 -6.45
C GLY A 31 24.54 6.33 -7.02
N ARG A 32 23.66 7.29 -6.78
CA ARG A 32 23.82 8.69 -7.00
C ARG A 32 24.49 9.28 -5.77
N PRO A 33 25.75 9.82 -5.88
CA PRO A 33 26.22 10.82 -4.94
C PRO A 33 25.12 11.88 -4.89
N ALA A 34 24.80 12.43 -3.72
CA ALA A 34 23.98 13.62 -3.61
C ALA A 34 24.50 14.59 -4.68
N ASP A 35 23.79 14.69 -5.81
CA ASP A 35 24.31 15.29 -7.04
C ASP A 35 24.44 16.82 -6.96
N GLY A 36 24.37 17.36 -5.75
CA GLY A 36 24.40 18.79 -5.51
C GLY A 36 23.13 19.52 -5.96
N LEU A 37 22.05 18.80 -6.28
CA LEU A 37 20.81 19.37 -6.77
C LEU A 37 20.34 20.60 -5.98
N LEU A 38 20.46 20.57 -4.66
CA LEU A 38 19.97 21.67 -3.82
C LEU A 38 20.75 22.98 -4.02
N ASP A 39 21.99 22.92 -4.54
CA ASP A 39 22.88 24.07 -4.74
C ASP A 39 23.22 24.34 -6.21
N ASP A 40 22.73 23.52 -7.14
CA ASP A 40 23.01 23.62 -8.59
C ASP A 40 21.79 24.10 -9.38
N ALA A 41 21.81 25.37 -9.76
CA ALA A 41 20.71 26.01 -10.48
C ALA A 41 20.40 25.36 -11.85
N GLU A 42 21.41 24.77 -12.53
CA GLU A 42 21.20 24.11 -13.81
C GLU A 42 20.43 22.78 -13.63
N LEU A 43 20.78 22.01 -12.60
CA LEU A 43 20.05 20.78 -12.24
C LEU A 43 18.62 21.12 -11.75
N GLN A 44 18.46 22.18 -10.95
CA GLN A 44 17.13 22.67 -10.52
C GLN A 44 16.26 23.03 -11.72
N THR A 45 16.82 23.72 -12.72
CA THR A 45 16.09 24.04 -13.95
C THR A 45 15.59 22.80 -14.67
N VAL A 46 16.38 21.72 -14.76
CA VAL A 46 15.94 20.46 -15.37
C VAL A 46 14.73 19.87 -14.64
N VAL A 47 14.78 19.87 -13.31
CA VAL A 47 13.65 19.36 -12.49
C VAL A 47 12.42 20.24 -12.68
N GLU A 48 12.56 21.57 -12.70
CA GLU A 48 11.45 22.51 -12.91
C GLU A 48 10.79 22.32 -14.28
N LEU A 49 11.59 22.15 -15.36
CA LEU A 49 11.08 21.78 -16.68
C LEU A 49 10.27 20.48 -16.62
N GLY A 50 10.75 19.50 -15.83
CA GLY A 50 10.03 18.26 -15.58
C GLY A 50 8.67 18.47 -14.93
N ILE A 51 8.60 19.27 -13.87
CA ILE A 51 7.35 19.59 -13.17
C ILE A 51 6.39 20.36 -14.09
N GLN A 52 6.91 21.24 -14.94
CA GLN A 52 6.13 21.99 -15.93
C GLN A 52 5.68 21.13 -17.13
N ARG A 53 6.19 19.87 -17.23
CA ARG A 53 5.96 18.99 -18.38
C ARG A 53 6.45 19.58 -19.70
N ASP A 54 7.53 20.35 -19.65
CA ASP A 54 8.22 20.89 -20.84
C ASP A 54 9.18 19.83 -21.41
N ILE A 55 8.64 18.96 -22.26
CA ILE A 55 9.40 17.88 -22.89
C ILE A 55 10.56 18.43 -23.74
N ASP A 56 10.29 19.45 -24.55
CA ASP A 56 11.29 20.02 -25.45
C ASP A 56 12.45 20.64 -24.67
N GLY A 57 12.14 21.39 -23.62
CA GLY A 57 13.14 21.97 -22.73
C GLY A 57 13.99 20.93 -22.02
N VAL A 58 13.42 19.78 -21.61
CA VAL A 58 14.19 18.68 -21.00
C VAL A 58 15.02 17.94 -22.06
N VAL A 59 14.49 17.70 -23.26
CA VAL A 59 15.21 17.05 -24.36
C VAL A 59 16.43 17.86 -24.79
N GLU A 60 16.36 19.20 -24.83
CA GLU A 60 17.54 20.05 -25.09
C GLU A 60 18.67 19.81 -24.08
N ARG A 61 18.35 19.50 -22.83
CA ARG A 61 19.33 19.23 -21.75
C ARG A 61 20.04 17.87 -21.89
N LEU A 62 19.53 16.96 -22.71
CA LEU A 62 20.24 15.71 -23.05
C LEU A 62 21.54 15.96 -23.82
N LEU A 63 21.69 17.16 -24.42
CA LEU A 63 22.87 17.57 -25.19
C LEU A 63 23.84 18.43 -24.36
N ALA A 64 23.62 18.61 -23.07
CA ALA A 64 24.47 19.45 -22.21
C ALA A 64 25.91 18.92 -22.15
N GLU A 65 26.89 19.82 -22.02
CA GLU A 65 28.29 19.46 -21.85
C GLU A 65 28.53 18.66 -20.55
N ARG A 66 27.83 19.07 -19.49
CA ARG A 66 27.91 18.44 -18.15
C ARG A 66 27.14 17.12 -18.13
N PRO A 67 27.81 16.00 -17.79
CA PRO A 67 27.16 14.68 -17.72
C PRO A 67 26.05 14.61 -16.66
N GLU A 68 26.19 15.35 -15.52
CA GLU A 68 25.18 15.37 -14.47
C GLU A 68 23.86 15.97 -14.98
N VAL A 69 23.93 16.96 -15.89
CA VAL A 69 22.76 17.59 -16.51
C VAL A 69 22.10 16.63 -17.49
N ARG A 70 22.89 15.94 -18.33
CA ARG A 70 22.36 14.91 -19.27
C ARG A 70 21.69 13.78 -18.49
N ALA A 71 22.33 13.30 -17.43
CA ALA A 71 21.82 12.24 -16.57
C ALA A 71 20.49 12.67 -15.90
N ARG A 72 20.43 13.87 -15.33
CA ARG A 72 19.22 14.43 -14.72
C ARG A 72 18.10 14.60 -15.75
N ALA A 73 18.40 15.07 -16.95
CA ALA A 73 17.42 15.20 -18.03
C ALA A 73 16.84 13.84 -18.45
N ALA A 74 17.69 12.80 -18.60
CA ALA A 74 17.23 11.46 -18.88
C ALA A 74 16.28 10.94 -17.78
N MET A 75 16.65 11.07 -16.50
CA MET A 75 15.79 10.72 -15.37
C MET A 75 14.46 11.45 -15.37
N THR A 76 14.48 12.75 -15.66
CA THR A 76 13.26 13.58 -15.70
C THR A 76 12.29 13.08 -16.76
N LEU A 77 12.78 12.70 -17.96
CA LEU A 77 11.97 12.14 -19.04
C LEU A 77 11.29 10.81 -18.69
N ALA A 78 11.83 10.03 -17.76
CA ALA A 78 11.18 8.81 -17.29
C ALA A 78 9.77 9.07 -16.74
N SER A 79 9.57 10.20 -16.07
CA SER A 79 8.29 10.58 -15.45
C SER A 79 7.25 11.09 -16.45
N PHE A 80 7.64 11.43 -17.67
CA PHE A 80 6.70 11.81 -18.73
C PHE A 80 6.07 10.60 -19.41
N GLN A 81 6.82 9.50 -19.53
CA GLN A 81 6.46 8.31 -20.30
C GLN A 81 6.03 8.64 -21.75
N ALA A 82 6.66 9.65 -22.32
CA ALA A 82 6.35 10.16 -23.65
C ALA A 82 7.19 9.42 -24.72
N ALA A 83 6.54 8.72 -25.63
CA ALA A 83 7.20 7.92 -26.66
C ALA A 83 8.09 8.78 -27.60
N GLU A 84 7.75 10.07 -27.80
CA GLU A 84 8.56 11.03 -28.57
C GLU A 84 9.96 11.25 -28.00
N SER A 85 10.16 11.03 -26.71
CA SER A 85 11.47 11.16 -26.04
C SER A 85 12.45 10.03 -26.39
N VAL A 86 11.96 8.90 -26.86
CA VAL A 86 12.78 7.68 -27.15
C VAL A 86 13.89 7.97 -28.15
N VAL A 87 13.59 8.75 -29.20
CA VAL A 87 14.57 9.09 -30.26
C VAL A 87 15.73 9.89 -29.69
N ALA A 88 15.46 10.80 -28.74
CA ALA A 88 16.48 11.63 -28.11
C ALA A 88 17.26 10.87 -27.01
N LEU A 89 16.61 9.92 -26.30
CA LEU A 89 17.22 9.12 -25.23
C LEU A 89 18.10 7.99 -25.73
N SER A 90 17.74 7.33 -26.86
CA SER A 90 18.44 6.15 -27.35
C SER A 90 19.93 6.35 -27.61
N PRO A 91 20.42 7.50 -28.15
CA PRO A 91 21.85 7.74 -28.31
C PRO A 91 22.64 7.80 -27.01
N LEU A 92 21.99 8.12 -25.88
CA LEU A 92 22.63 8.19 -24.58
C LEU A 92 22.96 6.81 -23.98
N LEU A 93 22.50 5.73 -24.59
CA LEU A 93 22.95 4.39 -24.23
C LEU A 93 24.44 4.15 -24.55
N ASP A 94 25.02 4.98 -25.44
CA ASP A 94 26.43 4.98 -25.82
C ASP A 94 27.22 6.17 -25.22
N ASP A 95 26.67 6.90 -24.24
CA ASP A 95 27.34 8.03 -23.60
C ASP A 95 28.65 7.57 -22.93
N ALA A 96 29.66 8.43 -22.94
CA ALA A 96 30.96 8.13 -22.30
C ALA A 96 30.82 7.85 -20.78
N GLU A 97 29.86 8.49 -20.13
CA GLU A 97 29.66 8.41 -18.69
C GLU A 97 28.64 7.32 -18.34
N ALA A 98 29.05 6.36 -17.51
CA ALA A 98 28.19 5.24 -17.09
C ALA A 98 26.89 5.70 -16.42
N GLN A 99 26.94 6.81 -15.65
CA GLN A 99 25.76 7.40 -15.02
C GLN A 99 24.70 7.81 -16.08
N VAL A 100 25.12 8.43 -17.18
CA VAL A 100 24.23 8.87 -18.27
C VAL A 100 23.62 7.65 -18.97
N ARG A 101 24.43 6.63 -19.28
CA ARG A 101 23.96 5.38 -19.89
C ARG A 101 22.92 4.69 -18.99
N ARG A 102 23.18 4.63 -17.68
CA ARG A 102 22.27 4.05 -16.69
C ARG A 102 20.93 4.78 -16.65
N ASP A 103 20.97 6.11 -16.58
CA ASP A 103 19.76 6.93 -16.49
C ASP A 103 18.96 6.90 -17.80
N ALA A 104 19.62 6.80 -18.94
CA ALA A 104 18.97 6.58 -20.24
C ALA A 104 18.27 5.21 -20.31
N ALA A 105 18.96 4.13 -19.87
CA ALA A 105 18.36 2.80 -19.82
C ALA A 105 17.14 2.78 -18.91
N PHE A 106 17.25 3.39 -17.73
CA PHE A 106 16.12 3.54 -16.79
C PHE A 106 14.95 4.29 -17.45
N ALA A 107 15.20 5.45 -18.08
CA ALA A 107 14.16 6.24 -18.70
C ALA A 107 13.44 5.47 -19.84
N LEU A 108 14.20 4.84 -20.71
CA LEU A 108 13.65 4.02 -21.79
C LEU A 108 12.78 2.87 -21.24
N GLY A 109 13.22 2.23 -20.15
CA GLY A 109 12.44 1.21 -19.45
C GLY A 109 11.12 1.75 -18.89
N ARG A 110 11.12 2.94 -18.28
CA ARG A 110 9.91 3.56 -17.70
C ARG A 110 8.94 4.04 -18.80
N ILE A 111 9.46 4.57 -19.91
CA ILE A 111 8.65 4.90 -21.09
C ILE A 111 8.04 3.61 -21.67
N GLY A 112 8.82 2.54 -21.78
CA GLY A 112 8.35 1.22 -22.21
C GLY A 112 7.89 1.18 -23.66
N ASP A 113 8.45 2.05 -24.52
CA ASP A 113 8.17 2.01 -25.95
C ASP A 113 8.84 0.80 -26.63
N PRO A 114 8.08 -0.07 -27.30
CA PRO A 114 8.64 -1.26 -27.97
C PRO A 114 9.75 -0.96 -28.99
N GLY A 115 9.77 0.25 -29.55
CA GLY A 115 10.78 0.68 -30.51
C GLY A 115 12.20 0.72 -29.94
N SER A 116 12.34 0.91 -28.62
CA SER A 116 13.64 0.93 -27.94
C SER A 116 14.21 -0.47 -27.62
N THR A 117 13.41 -1.54 -27.75
CA THR A 117 13.82 -2.92 -27.38
C THR A 117 15.13 -3.34 -28.06
N GLY A 118 15.30 -3.02 -29.34
CA GLY A 118 16.52 -3.37 -30.09
C GLY A 118 17.77 -2.64 -29.62
N ALA A 119 17.65 -1.34 -29.31
CA ALA A 119 18.73 -0.52 -28.79
C ALA A 119 19.18 -0.98 -27.39
N LEU A 120 18.21 -1.26 -26.48
CA LEU A 120 18.48 -1.79 -25.16
C LEU A 120 19.20 -3.15 -25.20
N GLY A 121 18.78 -4.06 -26.12
CA GLY A 121 19.43 -5.36 -26.29
C GLY A 121 20.86 -5.24 -26.85
N ALA A 122 21.09 -4.31 -27.80
CA ALA A 122 22.42 -4.06 -28.33
C ALA A 122 23.36 -3.47 -27.28
N ALA A 123 22.86 -2.49 -26.49
CA ALA A 123 23.61 -1.90 -25.37
C ALA A 123 23.96 -2.96 -24.32
N LEU A 124 23.04 -3.87 -23.96
CA LEU A 124 23.32 -4.93 -22.99
C LEU A 124 24.45 -5.87 -23.44
N ALA A 125 24.53 -6.16 -24.76
CA ALA A 125 25.54 -7.06 -25.30
C ALA A 125 26.96 -6.47 -25.25
N GLU A 126 27.11 -5.13 -25.22
CA GLU A 126 28.41 -4.43 -25.28
C GLU A 126 28.79 -3.76 -23.95
N GLU A 127 27.86 -3.63 -23.00
CA GLU A 127 28.05 -2.93 -21.75
C GLU A 127 28.93 -3.71 -20.77
N ALA A 128 29.91 -3.03 -20.18
CA ALA A 128 30.81 -3.59 -19.18
C ALA A 128 30.52 -3.14 -17.73
N ASP A 129 29.83 -2.00 -17.55
CA ASP A 129 29.48 -1.51 -16.21
C ASP A 129 28.31 -2.30 -15.62
N ALA A 130 28.54 -2.92 -14.47
CA ALA A 130 27.55 -3.78 -13.81
C ALA A 130 26.26 -3.03 -13.45
N GLY A 131 26.37 -1.76 -13.05
CA GLY A 131 25.21 -0.92 -12.70
C GLY A 131 24.36 -0.59 -13.92
N VAL A 132 24.99 -0.29 -15.06
CA VAL A 132 24.30 -0.06 -16.33
C VAL A 132 23.64 -1.33 -16.83
N ARG A 133 24.34 -2.48 -16.79
CA ARG A 133 23.80 -3.79 -17.19
C ARG A 133 22.53 -4.14 -16.43
N SER A 134 22.53 -3.94 -15.10
CA SER A 134 21.34 -4.17 -14.26
C SER A 134 20.14 -3.36 -14.74
N HIS A 135 20.31 -2.08 -15.08
CA HIS A 135 19.23 -1.23 -15.57
C HIS A 135 18.79 -1.60 -16.98
N LEU A 136 19.70 -2.06 -17.84
CA LEU A 136 19.35 -2.57 -19.18
C LEU A 136 18.50 -3.85 -19.10
N ILE A 137 18.84 -4.78 -18.19
CA ILE A 137 18.07 -6.00 -17.93
C ILE A 137 16.66 -5.63 -17.41
N GLU A 138 16.61 -4.70 -16.45
CA GLU A 138 15.32 -4.20 -15.93
C GLU A 138 14.50 -3.49 -17.00
N ALA A 139 15.13 -2.62 -17.80
CA ALA A 139 14.48 -1.90 -18.89
C ALA A 139 13.84 -2.85 -19.91
N LEU A 140 14.55 -3.91 -20.31
CA LEU A 140 14.01 -4.97 -21.18
C LEU A 140 12.78 -5.63 -20.54
N GLY A 141 12.78 -5.83 -19.21
CA GLY A 141 11.62 -6.34 -18.47
C GLY A 141 10.36 -5.46 -18.58
N HIS A 142 10.49 -4.20 -18.96
CA HIS A 142 9.40 -3.25 -19.13
C HIS A 142 8.96 -3.02 -20.58
N MET A 143 9.59 -3.67 -21.56
CA MET A 143 9.28 -3.44 -23.00
C MET A 143 7.97 -4.07 -23.48
N ALA A 144 7.35 -4.93 -22.71
CA ALA A 144 6.06 -5.57 -23.02
C ALA A 144 6.02 -6.29 -24.40
N THR A 145 7.14 -6.87 -24.85
CA THR A 145 7.27 -7.55 -26.15
C THR A 145 7.86 -8.95 -26.02
N GLU A 146 7.50 -9.86 -26.94
CA GLU A 146 8.14 -11.18 -27.04
C GLU A 146 9.64 -11.06 -27.37
N ARG A 147 10.01 -10.06 -28.19
CA ARG A 147 11.41 -9.78 -28.49
C ARG A 147 12.25 -9.46 -27.27
N ALA A 148 11.70 -8.74 -26.28
CA ALA A 148 12.41 -8.47 -25.04
C ALA A 148 12.63 -9.78 -24.24
N ALA A 149 11.67 -10.70 -24.26
CA ALA A 149 11.84 -12.02 -23.68
C ALA A 149 12.95 -12.81 -24.39
N ASP A 150 12.96 -12.82 -25.73
CA ASP A 150 14.03 -13.46 -26.50
C ASP A 150 15.43 -12.92 -26.16
N LEU A 151 15.55 -11.58 -26.07
CA LEU A 151 16.82 -10.92 -25.73
C LEU A 151 17.28 -11.29 -24.32
N LEU A 152 16.38 -11.28 -23.33
CA LEU A 152 16.71 -11.66 -21.95
C LEU A 152 17.08 -13.15 -21.84
N LEU A 153 16.40 -14.04 -22.57
CA LEU A 153 16.67 -15.48 -22.55
C LEU A 153 17.99 -15.83 -23.24
N SER A 154 18.38 -15.08 -24.29
CA SER A 154 19.60 -15.31 -25.05
C SER A 154 20.81 -14.51 -24.59
N ALA A 155 20.63 -13.52 -23.66
CA ALA A 155 21.73 -12.71 -23.18
C ALA A 155 22.76 -13.53 -22.42
N ASP A 156 24.03 -13.24 -22.69
CA ASP A 156 25.16 -13.78 -21.92
C ASP A 156 25.26 -12.98 -20.61
N LEU A 157 24.78 -13.58 -19.53
CA LEU A 157 24.67 -12.96 -18.21
C LEU A 157 25.61 -13.64 -17.21
N GLU A 158 26.19 -12.84 -16.34
CA GLU A 158 26.93 -13.31 -15.18
C GLU A 158 25.99 -13.92 -14.14
N SER A 159 26.49 -14.81 -13.28
CA SER A 159 25.67 -15.50 -12.28
C SER A 159 24.91 -14.55 -11.34
N TRP A 160 25.47 -13.38 -11.04
CA TRP A 160 24.81 -12.37 -10.18
C TRP A 160 23.66 -11.62 -10.88
N GLU A 161 23.56 -11.71 -12.23
CA GLU A 161 22.50 -11.11 -13.04
C GLU A 161 21.28 -12.03 -13.21
N GLU A 162 21.39 -13.30 -12.84
CA GLU A 162 20.32 -14.29 -13.03
C GLU A 162 19.04 -13.95 -12.26
N ALA A 163 19.17 -13.40 -11.06
CA ALA A 163 18.01 -12.93 -10.30
C ALA A 163 17.31 -11.74 -10.99
N ALA A 164 18.08 -10.84 -11.61
CA ALA A 164 17.55 -9.73 -12.40
C ALA A 164 16.85 -10.24 -13.68
N ARG A 165 17.42 -11.22 -14.38
CA ARG A 165 16.79 -11.91 -15.52
C ARG A 165 15.44 -12.50 -15.11
N ALA A 166 15.42 -13.31 -14.05
CA ALA A 166 14.21 -13.97 -13.56
C ALA A 166 13.13 -12.94 -13.16
N SER A 167 13.54 -11.84 -12.51
CA SER A 167 12.64 -10.75 -12.15
C SER A 167 12.06 -10.05 -13.39
N SER A 168 12.90 -9.70 -14.37
CA SER A 168 12.46 -9.02 -15.59
C SER A 168 11.54 -9.89 -16.44
N LEU A 169 11.83 -11.18 -16.57
CA LEU A 169 10.94 -12.14 -17.23
C LEU A 169 9.62 -12.30 -16.46
N SER A 170 9.66 -12.30 -15.12
CA SER A 170 8.44 -12.33 -14.29
C SER A 170 7.58 -11.07 -14.50
N VAL A 171 8.19 -9.90 -14.65
CA VAL A 171 7.49 -8.65 -14.98
C VAL A 171 6.89 -8.71 -16.39
N LEU A 172 7.65 -9.13 -17.40
CA LEU A 172 7.16 -9.29 -18.78
C LEU A 172 5.92 -10.19 -18.86
N GLY A 173 6.04 -11.40 -18.32
CA GLY A 173 4.95 -12.36 -18.37
C GLY A 173 3.82 -12.03 -17.42
N GLY A 174 4.17 -11.59 -16.24
CA GLY A 174 3.27 -11.41 -15.14
C GLY A 174 2.55 -10.05 -15.16
N VAL A 175 3.23 -8.93 -15.33
CA VAL A 175 2.65 -7.57 -15.35
C VAL A 175 2.07 -7.22 -16.72
N TYR A 176 2.84 -7.50 -17.77
CA TYR A 176 2.45 -7.11 -19.13
C TYR A 176 1.74 -8.21 -19.90
N GLY A 177 1.66 -9.43 -19.35
CA GLY A 177 0.95 -10.53 -19.97
C GLY A 177 1.61 -11.06 -21.26
N VAL A 178 2.91 -10.84 -21.44
CA VAL A 178 3.67 -11.34 -22.61
C VAL A 178 3.57 -12.85 -22.66
N SER A 179 2.96 -13.37 -23.73
CA SER A 179 2.75 -14.80 -23.94
C SER A 179 3.92 -15.41 -24.71
N HIS A 180 4.94 -15.87 -24.01
CA HIS A 180 6.14 -16.45 -24.57
C HIS A 180 6.45 -17.80 -23.92
N GLU A 181 6.61 -18.88 -24.71
CA GLU A 181 6.79 -20.24 -24.19
C GLU A 181 8.11 -20.37 -23.44
N GLY A 182 9.23 -19.96 -24.02
CA GLY A 182 10.55 -20.03 -23.38
C GLY A 182 10.65 -19.22 -22.09
N LEU A 183 9.93 -18.09 -21.99
CA LEU A 183 9.85 -17.33 -20.74
C LEU A 183 9.21 -18.16 -19.62
N ARG A 184 8.09 -18.82 -19.92
CA ARG A 184 7.40 -19.65 -18.93
C ARG A 184 8.23 -20.86 -18.52
N ASP A 185 8.85 -21.53 -19.50
CA ASP A 185 9.68 -22.70 -19.26
C ASP A 185 10.87 -22.33 -18.37
N TYR A 186 11.57 -21.22 -18.69
CA TYR A 186 12.65 -20.70 -17.87
C TYR A 186 12.20 -20.44 -16.42
N LEU A 187 11.07 -19.72 -16.21
CA LEU A 187 10.59 -19.41 -14.87
C LEU A 187 10.17 -20.65 -14.08
N ILE A 188 9.60 -21.68 -14.75
CA ILE A 188 9.25 -22.96 -14.14
C ILE A 188 10.52 -23.72 -13.71
N GLU A 189 11.51 -23.83 -14.58
CA GLU A 189 12.79 -24.50 -14.28
C GLU A 189 13.51 -23.80 -13.12
N THR A 190 13.47 -22.47 -13.12
CA THR A 190 14.10 -21.62 -12.10
C THR A 190 13.47 -21.78 -10.72
N LEU A 191 12.25 -22.30 -10.58
CA LEU A 191 11.66 -22.62 -9.27
C LEU A 191 12.45 -23.68 -8.49
N THR A 192 13.30 -24.46 -9.16
CA THR A 192 14.15 -25.47 -8.52
C THR A 192 15.62 -25.07 -8.43
N HIS A 193 15.94 -23.82 -8.74
CA HIS A 193 17.31 -23.30 -8.69
C HIS A 193 17.88 -23.38 -7.26
N GLU A 194 19.19 -23.61 -7.11
CA GLU A 194 19.83 -23.74 -5.79
C GLU A 194 19.85 -22.43 -4.99
N ASP A 195 19.96 -21.28 -5.67
CA ASP A 195 19.94 -19.96 -5.04
C ASP A 195 18.50 -19.51 -4.71
N PRO A 196 18.16 -19.26 -3.44
CA PRO A 196 16.82 -18.84 -3.04
C PRO A 196 16.42 -17.46 -3.57
N SER A 197 17.38 -16.56 -3.85
CA SER A 197 17.08 -15.23 -4.41
C SER A 197 16.58 -15.33 -5.85
N ILE A 198 17.14 -16.26 -6.62
CA ILE A 198 16.73 -16.55 -8.00
C ILE A 198 15.36 -17.24 -8.01
N ARG A 199 15.12 -18.20 -7.08
CA ARG A 199 13.78 -18.81 -6.90
C ARG A 199 12.73 -17.76 -6.54
N LEU A 200 13.05 -16.84 -5.61
CA LEU A 200 12.16 -15.76 -5.21
C LEU A 200 11.78 -14.86 -6.39
N ALA A 201 12.76 -14.47 -7.21
CA ALA A 201 12.52 -13.65 -8.40
C ALA A 201 11.60 -14.35 -9.41
N ALA A 202 11.84 -15.64 -9.69
CA ALA A 202 10.99 -16.44 -10.59
C ALA A 202 9.59 -16.69 -10.03
N SER A 203 9.47 -16.93 -8.72
CA SER A 203 8.18 -17.21 -8.06
C SER A 203 7.21 -16.03 -8.14
N SER A 204 7.73 -14.80 -8.26
CA SER A 204 6.92 -13.58 -8.37
C SER A 204 5.97 -13.61 -9.57
N PHE A 205 6.34 -14.30 -10.66
CA PHE A 205 5.45 -14.56 -11.80
C PHE A 205 4.12 -15.22 -11.41
N PHE A 206 4.14 -16.09 -10.41
CA PHE A 206 2.96 -16.86 -10.00
C PHE A 206 2.11 -16.14 -8.95
N GLY A 207 2.68 -15.23 -8.19
CA GLY A 207 2.07 -14.59 -7.03
C GLY A 207 1.67 -13.14 -7.17
N LEU A 208 2.48 -12.32 -7.86
CA LEU A 208 2.29 -10.86 -7.89
C LEU A 208 1.19 -10.37 -8.83
N GLN A 209 0.44 -11.27 -9.51
CA GLN A 209 -0.29 -10.87 -10.69
C GLN A 209 -1.79 -10.76 -10.57
N SER A 210 -2.31 -9.61 -11.03
CA SER A 210 -3.72 -9.39 -11.30
C SER A 210 -4.20 -10.01 -12.63
N GLY A 211 -3.30 -10.33 -13.56
CA GLY A 211 -3.63 -10.74 -14.93
C GLY A 211 -3.32 -12.19 -15.30
N VAL A 212 -2.36 -12.83 -14.64
CA VAL A 212 -1.98 -14.21 -14.97
C VAL A 212 -2.82 -15.18 -14.15
N ARG A 213 -3.79 -15.82 -14.79
CA ARG A 213 -4.35 -17.05 -14.22
C ARG A 213 -3.26 -18.12 -14.29
N LEU A 214 -2.86 -18.64 -13.13
CA LEU A 214 -2.13 -19.89 -13.08
C LEU A 214 -3.01 -20.94 -13.80
N TRP A 215 -2.55 -21.39 -14.96
CA TRP A 215 -3.28 -22.42 -15.69
C TRP A 215 -3.15 -23.74 -14.93
N ALA A 216 -4.23 -24.50 -14.83
CA ALA A 216 -4.24 -25.81 -14.16
C ALA A 216 -3.06 -26.72 -14.60
N ARG A 217 -2.63 -26.62 -15.88
CA ARG A 217 -1.47 -27.35 -16.42
C ARG A 217 -0.12 -26.95 -15.81
N HIS A 218 0.02 -25.71 -15.31
CA HIS A 218 1.25 -25.21 -14.66
C HIS A 218 1.22 -25.41 -13.15
N ALA A 219 0.05 -25.61 -12.56
CA ALA A 219 -0.11 -25.82 -11.12
C ALA A 219 0.70 -27.02 -10.61
N ILE A 220 0.94 -28.02 -11.46
CA ILE A 220 1.73 -29.19 -11.10
C ILE A 220 3.16 -28.80 -10.70
N TYR A 221 3.78 -27.86 -11.43
CA TYR A 221 5.15 -27.41 -11.14
C TYR A 221 5.21 -26.57 -9.86
N VAL A 222 4.21 -25.70 -9.66
CA VAL A 222 4.10 -24.92 -8.42
C VAL A 222 3.91 -25.85 -7.21
N ARG A 223 3.06 -26.88 -7.33
CA ARG A 223 2.84 -27.90 -6.30
C ARG A 223 4.14 -28.67 -5.99
N GLN A 224 4.88 -29.11 -7.02
CA GLN A 224 6.16 -29.80 -6.88
C GLN A 224 7.21 -28.92 -6.20
N ALA A 225 7.33 -27.65 -6.58
CA ALA A 225 8.24 -26.71 -5.94
C ALA A 225 7.92 -26.54 -4.46
N LEU A 226 6.65 -26.23 -4.11
CA LEU A 226 6.23 -26.10 -2.71
C LEU A 226 6.40 -27.38 -1.88
N ASP A 227 6.26 -28.56 -2.50
CA ASP A 227 6.46 -29.84 -1.80
C ASP A 227 7.95 -30.11 -1.54
N SER A 228 8.85 -29.53 -2.34
CA SER A 228 10.31 -29.67 -2.19
C SER A 228 10.95 -28.60 -1.32
N TYR A 229 10.28 -27.45 -1.10
CA TYR A 229 10.84 -26.32 -0.36
C TYR A 229 10.88 -26.57 1.14
N ASP A 230 11.93 -26.01 1.78
CA ASP A 230 11.97 -25.77 3.21
C ASP A 230 10.89 -24.75 3.60
N LEU A 231 10.35 -24.85 4.81
CA LEU A 231 9.35 -23.94 5.34
C LEU A 231 9.87 -22.48 5.56
N ALA A 232 11.17 -22.28 5.42
CA ALA A 232 11.83 -20.98 5.43
C ALA A 232 12.07 -20.40 4.03
N ASP A 233 11.77 -21.15 2.96
CA ASP A 233 12.04 -20.68 1.59
C ASP A 233 11.21 -19.44 1.23
N PRO A 234 11.84 -18.30 0.91
CA PRO A 234 11.13 -17.06 0.63
C PRO A 234 10.27 -17.12 -0.64
N ALA A 235 10.62 -17.98 -1.61
CA ALA A 235 9.85 -18.13 -2.84
C ALA A 235 8.44 -18.68 -2.60
N ALA A 236 8.23 -19.39 -1.50
CA ALA A 236 6.93 -19.94 -1.14
C ALA A 236 5.85 -18.87 -0.99
N MET A 237 6.21 -17.62 -0.56
CA MET A 237 5.24 -16.55 -0.35
C MET A 237 4.44 -16.21 -1.61
N HIS A 238 5.04 -16.32 -2.78
CA HIS A 238 4.37 -16.05 -4.05
C HIS A 238 3.64 -17.28 -4.59
N LEU A 239 4.22 -18.46 -4.39
CA LEU A 239 3.63 -19.70 -4.90
C LEU A 239 2.32 -20.07 -4.18
N VAL A 240 2.24 -19.83 -2.86
CA VAL A 240 0.99 -20.05 -2.10
C VAL A 240 -0.12 -19.11 -2.58
N VAL A 241 0.20 -17.86 -2.97
CA VAL A 241 -0.77 -16.94 -3.58
C VAL A 241 -1.26 -17.48 -4.93
N GLY A 242 -0.34 -18.00 -5.74
CA GLY A 242 -0.68 -18.61 -7.03
C GLY A 242 -1.65 -19.77 -6.88
N LEU A 243 -1.42 -20.67 -5.91
CA LEU A 243 -2.33 -21.78 -5.61
C LEU A 243 -3.66 -21.30 -5.00
N ALA A 244 -3.63 -20.34 -4.08
CA ALA A 244 -4.83 -19.77 -3.49
C ALA A 244 -5.82 -19.24 -4.54
N ARG A 245 -5.31 -18.63 -5.61
CA ARG A 245 -6.12 -18.13 -6.72
C ARG A 245 -6.74 -19.19 -7.62
N LEU A 246 -6.22 -20.42 -7.60
CA LEU A 246 -6.83 -21.53 -8.32
C LEU A 246 -8.11 -22.03 -7.65
N ASP A 247 -8.24 -21.81 -6.35
CA ASP A 247 -9.35 -22.27 -5.52
C ASP A 247 -9.62 -23.78 -5.72
N ASP A 248 -8.53 -24.56 -5.86
CA ASP A 248 -8.61 -26.01 -6.03
C ASP A 248 -8.56 -26.69 -4.65
N PHE A 249 -9.61 -27.42 -4.31
CA PHE A 249 -9.70 -28.15 -3.02
C PHE A 249 -8.53 -29.14 -2.80
N LEU A 250 -7.86 -29.61 -3.87
CA LEU A 250 -6.67 -30.45 -3.78
C LEU A 250 -5.48 -29.74 -3.13
N ASP A 251 -5.48 -28.40 -3.14
CA ASP A 251 -4.41 -27.59 -2.57
C ASP A 251 -4.65 -27.18 -1.12
N TYR A 252 -5.86 -27.39 -0.57
CA TYR A 252 -6.18 -26.99 0.81
C TYR A 252 -5.28 -27.62 1.86
N GLY A 253 -4.92 -28.91 1.72
CA GLY A 253 -3.96 -29.56 2.60
C GLY A 253 -2.56 -28.93 2.55
N ARG A 254 -2.12 -28.54 1.33
CA ARG A 254 -0.84 -27.87 1.11
C ARG A 254 -0.86 -26.46 1.68
N LEU A 255 -1.90 -25.68 1.36
CA LEU A 255 -2.08 -24.33 1.91
C LEU A 255 -2.17 -24.36 3.44
N SER A 256 -2.91 -25.31 4.03
CA SER A 256 -2.99 -25.50 5.49
C SER A 256 -1.62 -25.76 6.12
N ARG A 257 -0.76 -26.57 5.48
CA ARG A 257 0.60 -26.82 5.96
C ARG A 257 1.43 -25.53 5.96
N TRP A 258 1.42 -24.78 4.86
CA TRP A 258 2.17 -23.52 4.75
C TRP A 258 1.61 -22.44 5.67
N ALA A 259 0.30 -22.34 5.80
CA ALA A 259 -0.39 -21.45 6.71
C ALA A 259 -0.01 -21.68 8.19
N ALA A 260 0.14 -22.95 8.59
CA ALA A 260 0.44 -23.30 9.98
C ALA A 260 1.93 -23.31 10.31
N GLN A 261 2.83 -23.57 9.34
CA GLN A 261 4.20 -23.97 9.64
C GLN A 261 5.28 -23.11 8.97
N ALA A 262 4.95 -22.28 7.95
CA ALA A 262 5.95 -21.45 7.32
C ALA A 262 6.62 -20.52 8.34
N GLN A 263 7.94 -20.33 8.22
CA GLN A 263 8.67 -19.48 9.15
C GLN A 263 8.37 -18.00 8.89
N ASP A 264 8.31 -17.60 7.61
CA ASP A 264 7.96 -16.22 7.23
C ASP A 264 6.46 -15.98 7.41
N TRP A 265 6.12 -14.92 8.16
CA TRP A 265 4.74 -14.52 8.40
C TRP A 265 3.99 -14.15 7.10
N ARG A 266 4.70 -13.63 6.08
CA ARG A 266 4.12 -13.27 4.77
C ARG A 266 3.58 -14.50 4.07
N THR A 267 4.35 -15.58 4.10
CA THR A 267 3.93 -16.88 3.55
C THR A 267 2.73 -17.44 4.31
N ARG A 268 2.73 -17.36 5.66
CA ARG A 268 1.57 -17.80 6.47
C ARG A 268 0.32 -16.98 6.12
N ALA A 269 0.41 -15.64 6.13
CA ALA A 269 -0.73 -14.76 5.83
C ALA A 269 -1.30 -14.98 4.42
N ASN A 270 -0.41 -15.16 3.43
CA ASN A 270 -0.81 -15.45 2.07
C ASN A 270 -1.51 -16.81 1.95
N ALA A 271 -1.02 -17.83 2.62
CA ALA A 271 -1.66 -19.15 2.64
C ALA A 271 -3.02 -19.12 3.35
N MET A 272 -3.17 -18.35 4.46
CA MET A 272 -4.46 -18.14 5.15
C MET A 272 -5.50 -17.56 4.20
N SER A 273 -5.13 -16.56 3.40
CA SER A 273 -6.06 -15.91 2.46
C SER A 273 -6.60 -16.84 1.38
N GLY A 274 -5.95 -17.98 1.15
CA GLY A 274 -6.37 -19.01 0.21
C GLY A 274 -7.18 -20.15 0.84
N LEU A 275 -7.43 -20.11 2.14
CA LEU A 275 -8.22 -21.12 2.83
C LEU A 275 -9.68 -20.69 2.93
N ASN A 276 -10.58 -21.54 2.44
CA ASN A 276 -12.00 -21.40 2.75
C ASN A 276 -12.27 -22.04 4.13
N PRO A 277 -13.17 -21.48 4.97
CA PRO A 277 -13.46 -22.00 6.29
C PRO A 277 -14.36 -23.25 6.23
N LEU A 278 -13.82 -24.33 5.64
CA LEU A 278 -14.48 -25.60 5.45
C LEU A 278 -13.64 -26.75 6.03
N GLY A 279 -14.29 -27.68 6.72
CA GLY A 279 -13.66 -28.88 7.23
C GLY A 279 -12.46 -28.60 8.14
N SER A 280 -11.31 -29.24 7.89
CA SER A 280 -10.09 -29.07 8.69
C SER A 280 -9.43 -27.71 8.56
N ALA A 281 -9.74 -26.92 7.54
CA ALA A 281 -9.20 -25.57 7.38
C ALA A 281 -9.71 -24.61 8.47
N VAL A 282 -10.93 -24.82 8.98
CA VAL A 282 -11.48 -24.03 10.11
C VAL A 282 -10.53 -24.06 11.31
N GLN A 283 -10.03 -25.25 11.67
CA GLN A 283 -9.13 -25.37 12.82
C GLN A 283 -7.80 -24.64 12.60
N VAL A 284 -7.24 -24.70 11.40
CA VAL A 284 -6.00 -23.95 11.05
C VAL A 284 -6.22 -22.44 11.17
N LEU A 285 -7.37 -21.93 10.68
CA LEU A 285 -7.71 -20.51 10.78
C LEU A 285 -7.95 -20.07 12.24
N VAL A 286 -8.60 -20.93 13.03
CA VAL A 286 -8.84 -20.66 14.47
C VAL A 286 -7.53 -20.67 15.25
N ASP A 287 -6.64 -21.64 15.01
CA ASP A 287 -5.33 -21.70 15.66
C ASP A 287 -4.47 -20.47 15.32
N ALA A 288 -4.60 -19.96 14.09
CA ALA A 288 -3.88 -18.77 13.63
C ALA A 288 -4.34 -17.46 14.28
N LEU A 289 -5.48 -17.44 15.00
CA LEU A 289 -5.85 -16.28 15.84
C LEU A 289 -4.87 -16.08 17.02
N ALA A 290 -4.00 -17.04 17.29
CA ALA A 290 -2.91 -16.95 18.26
C ALA A 290 -1.52 -16.76 17.61
N ASP A 291 -1.44 -16.51 16.31
CA ASP A 291 -0.15 -16.29 15.62
C ASP A 291 0.55 -15.04 16.15
N PRO A 292 1.89 -15.06 16.31
CA PRO A 292 2.65 -13.89 16.77
C PRO A 292 2.56 -12.70 15.81
N SER A 293 2.33 -12.92 14.50
CA SER A 293 2.17 -11.84 13.53
C SER A 293 0.73 -11.33 13.49
N PRO A 294 0.50 -10.04 13.75
CA PRO A 294 -0.83 -9.43 13.62
C PRO A 294 -1.46 -9.62 12.25
N LEU A 295 -0.66 -9.56 11.20
CA LEU A 295 -1.14 -9.69 9.82
C LEU A 295 -1.57 -11.12 9.47
N VAL A 296 -0.98 -12.14 10.11
CA VAL A 296 -1.47 -13.53 10.00
C VAL A 296 -2.81 -13.68 10.72
N VAL A 297 -2.93 -13.11 11.93
CA VAL A 297 -4.19 -13.10 12.68
C VAL A 297 -5.30 -12.40 11.89
N PHE A 298 -4.99 -11.24 11.29
CA PHE A 298 -5.95 -10.51 10.46
C PHE A 298 -6.36 -11.31 9.22
N ALA A 299 -5.40 -11.95 8.54
CA ALA A 299 -5.70 -12.80 7.37
C ALA A 299 -6.58 -13.99 7.76
N ALA A 300 -6.32 -14.62 8.91
CA ALA A 300 -7.12 -15.73 9.42
C ALA A 300 -8.55 -15.30 9.79
N ALA A 301 -8.71 -14.20 10.52
CA ALA A 301 -10.03 -13.65 10.87
C ALA A 301 -10.84 -13.33 9.62
N ARG A 302 -10.22 -12.68 8.64
CA ARG A 302 -10.84 -12.37 7.35
C ARG A 302 -11.25 -13.63 6.58
N ALA A 303 -10.43 -14.68 6.60
CA ALA A 303 -10.77 -15.95 5.96
C ALA A 303 -11.91 -16.70 6.67
N LEU A 304 -12.08 -16.50 7.99
CA LEU A 304 -13.22 -17.04 8.74
C LEU A 304 -14.54 -16.32 8.40
N THR A 305 -14.48 -15.05 7.98
CA THR A 305 -15.66 -14.22 7.72
C THR A 305 -16.45 -14.73 6.51
N GLY A 306 -17.75 -14.91 6.70
CA GLY A 306 -18.66 -15.46 5.68
C GLY A 306 -18.73 -16.99 5.62
N GLY A 307 -17.94 -17.69 6.43
CA GLY A 307 -17.97 -19.13 6.54
C GLY A 307 -19.16 -19.67 7.34
N ALA A 308 -19.58 -20.90 7.02
CA ALA A 308 -20.55 -21.62 7.82
C ALA A 308 -19.86 -22.25 9.05
N LEU A 309 -19.60 -21.43 10.06
CA LEU A 309 -18.96 -21.88 11.29
C LEU A 309 -19.95 -22.54 12.24
N ASP A 310 -19.44 -23.46 13.05
CA ASP A 310 -20.21 -24.12 14.11
C ASP A 310 -20.36 -23.19 15.33
N ASP A 311 -21.54 -23.16 15.96
CA ASP A 311 -21.83 -22.32 17.12
C ASP A 311 -20.90 -22.60 18.32
N SER A 312 -20.25 -23.75 18.38
CA SER A 312 -19.23 -24.05 19.41
C SER A 312 -18.02 -23.11 19.38
N LEU A 313 -17.78 -22.41 18.26
CA LEU A 313 -16.70 -21.44 18.12
C LEU A 313 -17.06 -20.06 18.72
N VAL A 314 -18.34 -19.76 18.91
CA VAL A 314 -18.81 -18.46 19.42
C VAL A 314 -18.07 -18.05 20.70
N PRO A 315 -17.97 -18.88 21.77
CA PRO A 315 -17.29 -18.47 22.99
C PRO A 315 -15.77 -18.23 22.82
N LEU A 316 -15.17 -18.80 21.78
CA LEU A 316 -13.77 -18.55 21.45
C LEU A 316 -13.60 -17.19 20.78
N LEU A 317 -14.45 -16.85 19.80
CA LEU A 317 -14.40 -15.58 19.10
C LEU A 317 -14.70 -14.42 20.07
N GLU A 318 -15.69 -14.58 20.95
CA GLU A 318 -16.02 -13.61 22.01
C GLU A 318 -14.80 -13.33 22.91
N ARG A 319 -14.21 -14.38 23.48
CA ARG A 319 -13.03 -14.25 24.36
C ARG A 319 -11.85 -13.61 23.64
N TRP A 320 -11.70 -13.90 22.34
CA TRP A 320 -10.64 -13.27 21.55
C TRP A 320 -10.85 -11.77 21.47
N ILE A 321 -12.06 -11.32 21.13
CA ILE A 321 -12.42 -9.89 21.01
C ILE A 321 -12.25 -9.18 22.37
N GLU A 322 -12.73 -9.79 23.46
CA GLU A 322 -12.58 -9.24 24.81
C GLU A 322 -11.12 -9.13 25.26
N GLY A 323 -10.29 -10.11 24.91
CA GLY A 323 -8.86 -10.14 25.25
C GLY A 323 -8.02 -9.16 24.43
N HIS A 324 -8.54 -8.63 23.31
CA HIS A 324 -7.77 -7.81 22.38
C HIS A 324 -8.52 -6.52 21.98
N PRO A 325 -8.87 -5.63 22.95
CA PRO A 325 -9.74 -4.48 22.69
C PRO A 325 -9.18 -3.46 21.67
N ASN A 326 -7.88 -3.44 21.46
CA ASN A 326 -7.19 -2.53 20.54
C ASN A 326 -6.94 -3.11 19.13
N ARG A 327 -7.32 -4.38 18.89
CA ARG A 327 -7.17 -5.05 17.60
C ARG A 327 -8.44 -4.87 16.75
N LEU A 328 -8.75 -3.61 16.41
CA LEU A 328 -10.03 -3.22 15.82
C LEU A 328 -10.29 -3.88 14.45
N ALA A 329 -9.27 -4.02 13.62
CA ALA A 329 -9.42 -4.66 12.30
C ALA A 329 -9.83 -6.13 12.42
N VAL A 330 -9.19 -6.87 13.32
CA VAL A 330 -9.52 -8.28 13.59
C VAL A 330 -10.89 -8.38 14.27
N SER A 331 -11.15 -7.53 15.27
CA SER A 331 -12.46 -7.48 15.95
C SER A 331 -13.58 -7.23 14.95
N ARG A 332 -13.39 -6.35 13.96
CA ARG A 332 -14.34 -6.11 12.86
C ARG A 332 -14.71 -7.40 12.13
N GLU A 333 -13.71 -8.13 11.65
CA GLU A 333 -13.94 -9.39 10.91
C GLU A 333 -14.70 -10.41 11.78
N LEU A 334 -14.27 -10.60 13.03
CA LEU A 334 -14.92 -11.55 13.93
C LEU A 334 -16.33 -11.14 14.35
N LEU A 335 -16.59 -9.83 14.56
CA LEU A 335 -17.92 -9.31 14.84
C LEU A 335 -18.86 -9.45 13.64
N ILE A 336 -18.37 -9.21 12.42
CA ILE A 336 -19.15 -9.48 11.20
C ILE A 336 -19.50 -10.97 11.14
N GLN A 337 -18.56 -11.87 11.41
CA GLN A 337 -18.83 -13.30 11.44
C GLN A 337 -19.87 -13.66 12.50
N LEU A 338 -19.77 -13.12 13.71
CA LEU A 338 -20.77 -13.31 14.77
C LEU A 338 -22.17 -12.79 14.36
N ALA A 339 -22.22 -11.64 13.68
CA ALA A 339 -23.48 -11.12 13.14
C ALA A 339 -24.10 -12.07 12.09
N LEU A 340 -23.27 -12.63 11.19
CA LEU A 340 -23.70 -13.63 10.20
C LEU A 340 -24.18 -14.93 10.87
N MET A 341 -23.59 -15.33 12.00
CA MET A 341 -24.03 -16.46 12.84
C MET A 341 -25.25 -16.10 13.72
N ARG A 342 -25.81 -14.89 13.56
CA ARG A 342 -26.96 -14.37 14.34
C ARG A 342 -26.69 -14.23 15.85
N GLN A 343 -25.45 -14.07 16.25
CA GLN A 343 -25.05 -13.76 17.63
C GLN A 343 -25.20 -12.25 17.93
N ILE A 344 -26.41 -11.75 17.72
CA ILE A 344 -26.73 -10.31 17.70
C ILE A 344 -26.40 -9.65 19.04
N ASP A 345 -26.76 -10.29 20.16
CA ASP A 345 -26.55 -9.71 21.50
C ASP A 345 -25.09 -9.43 21.81
N VAL A 346 -24.18 -10.32 21.38
CA VAL A 346 -22.73 -10.15 21.53
C VAL A 346 -22.25 -8.92 20.78
N VAL A 347 -22.66 -8.79 19.53
CA VAL A 347 -22.26 -7.69 18.66
C VAL A 347 -22.80 -6.36 19.23
N LEU A 348 -24.07 -6.33 19.64
CA LEU A 348 -24.68 -5.14 20.21
C LEU A 348 -24.02 -4.72 21.54
N ALA A 349 -23.65 -5.69 22.39
CA ALA A 349 -22.93 -5.42 23.63
C ALA A 349 -21.56 -4.78 23.37
N TRP A 350 -20.84 -5.25 22.33
CA TRP A 350 -19.58 -4.66 21.93
C TRP A 350 -19.73 -3.21 21.45
N VAL A 351 -20.76 -2.93 20.63
CA VAL A 351 -21.09 -1.58 20.15
C VAL A 351 -21.50 -0.69 21.32
N ASP A 352 -22.31 -1.21 22.26
CA ASP A 352 -22.78 -0.45 23.44
C ASP A 352 -21.63 -0.04 24.38
N ALA A 353 -20.55 -0.80 24.39
CA ALA A 353 -19.33 -0.47 25.14
C ALA A 353 -18.46 0.61 24.48
N THR A 354 -18.84 1.14 23.29
CA THR A 354 -18.11 2.22 22.63
C THR A 354 -18.29 3.54 23.38
N ALA A 355 -17.17 4.13 23.79
CA ALA A 355 -17.18 5.42 24.47
C ALA A 355 -17.54 6.57 23.52
N PRO A 356 -18.20 7.63 24.02
CA PRO A 356 -18.40 8.84 23.23
C PRO A 356 -17.07 9.43 22.75
N GLY A 357 -16.97 9.79 21.47
CA GLY A 357 -15.77 10.33 20.85
C GLY A 357 -14.72 9.29 20.44
N ASP A 358 -14.96 8.00 20.64
CA ASP A 358 -14.07 6.94 20.13
C ASP A 358 -14.35 6.66 18.64
N GLU A 359 -13.83 7.54 17.78
CA GLU A 359 -14.03 7.48 16.33
C GLU A 359 -13.62 6.13 15.73
N ARG A 360 -12.47 5.61 16.14
CA ARG A 360 -11.92 4.36 15.58
C ARG A 360 -12.83 3.18 15.87
N ARG A 361 -13.35 3.10 17.09
CA ARG A 361 -14.27 2.04 17.47
C ARG A 361 -15.64 2.21 16.83
N TRP A 362 -16.10 3.46 16.65
CA TRP A 362 -17.36 3.75 15.95
C TRP A 362 -17.31 3.37 14.47
N VAL A 363 -16.17 3.55 13.77
CA VAL A 363 -16.00 3.07 12.37
C VAL A 363 -16.33 1.59 12.29
N VAL A 364 -15.76 0.78 13.18
CA VAL A 364 -16.07 -0.66 13.25
C VAL A 364 -17.53 -0.91 13.61
N GLY A 365 -18.04 -0.22 14.63
CA GLY A 365 -19.41 -0.37 15.11
C GLY A 365 -20.45 -0.11 14.02
N LEU A 366 -20.30 0.97 13.27
CA LEU A 366 -21.21 1.33 12.17
C LEU A 366 -21.19 0.30 11.04
N GLU A 367 -20.02 -0.18 10.68
CA GLU A 367 -19.90 -1.22 9.66
C GLU A 367 -20.57 -2.52 10.11
N VAL A 368 -20.27 -2.99 11.31
CA VAL A 368 -20.86 -4.25 11.85
C VAL A 368 -22.37 -4.13 12.01
N LEU A 369 -22.88 -2.99 12.46
CA LEU A 369 -24.32 -2.73 12.57
C LEU A 369 -25.04 -2.83 11.22
N SER A 370 -24.33 -2.65 10.08
CA SER A 370 -24.92 -2.81 8.75
C SER A 370 -25.35 -4.24 8.44
N TYR A 371 -24.77 -5.22 9.12
CA TYR A 371 -25.13 -6.64 9.00
C TYR A 371 -26.29 -7.06 9.90
N ILE A 372 -26.76 -6.17 10.80
CA ILE A 372 -27.82 -6.46 11.76
C ILE A 372 -29.10 -5.72 11.35
N PRO A 373 -30.14 -6.42 10.91
CA PRO A 373 -31.42 -5.78 10.59
C PRO A 373 -32.20 -5.37 11.86
N GLY A 374 -33.16 -4.46 11.70
CA GLY A 374 -34.14 -4.14 12.73
C GLY A 374 -33.82 -2.92 13.58
N GLN A 375 -34.74 -2.65 14.54
CA GLN A 375 -34.77 -1.43 15.34
C GLN A 375 -33.55 -1.28 16.27
N GLU A 376 -33.02 -2.39 16.77
CA GLU A 376 -31.93 -2.36 17.74
C GLU A 376 -30.63 -1.81 17.15
N SER A 377 -30.31 -2.18 15.91
CA SER A 377 -29.15 -1.62 15.21
C SER A 377 -29.38 -0.16 14.84
N LEU A 378 -30.58 0.21 14.40
CA LEU A 378 -30.93 1.60 14.05
C LEU A 378 -30.82 2.54 15.26
N SER A 379 -31.25 2.10 16.45
CA SER A 379 -31.11 2.91 17.67
C SER A 379 -29.66 3.23 18.01
N ARG A 380 -28.73 2.31 17.71
CA ARG A 380 -27.29 2.50 17.95
C ARG A 380 -26.65 3.37 16.88
N ILE A 381 -27.05 3.24 15.62
CA ILE A 381 -26.63 4.15 14.55
C ILE A 381 -27.11 5.58 14.87
N ALA A 382 -28.35 5.74 15.33
CA ALA A 382 -28.88 7.03 15.76
C ALA A 382 -28.13 7.61 17.00
N ARG A 383 -27.65 6.75 17.91
CA ARG A 383 -26.76 7.17 19.00
C ARG A 383 -25.42 7.69 18.46
N ALA A 384 -24.82 6.98 17.51
CA ALA A 384 -23.58 7.41 16.85
C ALA A 384 -23.77 8.74 16.08
N ALA A 385 -24.93 8.97 15.47
CA ALA A 385 -25.25 10.23 14.80
C ALA A 385 -25.32 11.44 15.76
N ARG A 386 -25.32 11.21 17.08
CA ARG A 386 -25.27 12.23 18.14
C ARG A 386 -23.93 12.22 18.90
N ASP A 387 -22.94 11.49 18.40
CA ASP A 387 -21.61 11.41 19.03
C ASP A 387 -20.94 12.80 19.07
N PRO A 388 -20.14 13.12 20.09
CA PRO A 388 -19.39 14.37 20.17
C PRO A 388 -18.44 14.58 18.98
N SER A 389 -17.92 13.52 18.40
CA SER A 389 -17.12 13.58 17.18
C SER A 389 -17.99 13.97 15.98
N GLU A 390 -17.62 15.08 15.31
CA GLU A 390 -18.29 15.53 14.09
C GLU A 390 -18.25 14.45 13.01
N ARG A 391 -17.12 13.79 12.88
CA ARG A 391 -16.92 12.73 11.90
C ARG A 391 -17.81 11.52 12.16
N THR A 392 -17.84 11.02 13.40
CA THR A 392 -18.72 9.91 13.77
C THR A 392 -20.18 10.25 13.52
N ALA A 393 -20.62 11.45 13.88
CA ALA A 393 -22.00 11.91 13.71
C ALA A 393 -22.38 12.00 12.22
N ALA A 394 -21.50 12.55 11.38
CA ALA A 394 -21.72 12.64 9.93
C ALA A 394 -21.78 11.26 9.28
N GLU A 395 -20.82 10.38 9.56
CA GLU A 395 -20.78 9.02 8.99
C GLU A 395 -22.00 8.20 9.41
N ALA A 396 -22.37 8.23 10.69
CA ALA A 396 -23.53 7.53 11.19
C ALA A 396 -24.84 8.01 10.52
N SER A 397 -24.94 9.30 10.24
CA SER A 397 -26.10 9.88 9.54
C SER A 397 -26.19 9.42 8.10
N LEU A 398 -25.05 9.28 7.41
CA LEU A 398 -24.98 8.70 6.06
C LEU A 398 -25.30 7.20 6.06
N VAL A 399 -24.85 6.46 7.08
CA VAL A 399 -25.22 5.04 7.26
C VAL A 399 -26.73 4.90 7.46
N LEU A 400 -27.32 5.77 8.27
CA LEU A 400 -28.77 5.79 8.49
C LEU A 400 -29.53 6.05 7.19
N LEU A 401 -29.08 7.02 6.39
CA LEU A 401 -29.68 7.34 5.09
C LEU A 401 -29.55 6.17 4.09
N ARG A 402 -28.38 5.56 3.99
CA ARG A 402 -28.17 4.38 3.12
C ARG A 402 -29.10 3.22 3.51
N ARG A 403 -29.25 2.96 4.79
CA ARG A 403 -30.17 1.93 5.29
C ARG A 403 -31.63 2.26 4.97
N TRP A 404 -32.06 3.51 5.17
CA TRP A 404 -33.37 3.96 4.76
C TRP A 404 -33.65 3.65 3.27
N GLN A 405 -32.68 3.94 2.39
CA GLN A 405 -32.79 3.66 0.97
C GLN A 405 -33.03 2.16 0.67
N GLY A 406 -32.43 1.26 1.48
CA GLY A 406 -32.66 -0.19 1.41
C GLY A 406 -34.01 -0.63 1.98
N ASP A 407 -34.49 0.02 3.04
CA ASP A 407 -35.65 -0.39 3.81
C ASP A 407 -36.98 0.29 3.37
N ARG A 408 -36.95 1.15 2.35
CA ARG A 408 -38.11 1.93 1.85
C ARG A 408 -39.36 1.14 1.60
N GLN A 409 -39.24 -0.15 1.25
CA GLN A 409 -40.38 -1.04 0.97
C GLN A 409 -41.09 -1.50 2.25
N SER A 410 -40.51 -1.32 3.41
CA SER A 410 -41.09 -1.74 4.69
C SER A 410 -41.91 -0.62 5.32
N ALA A 411 -43.23 -0.77 5.32
CA ALA A 411 -44.11 0.20 5.98
C ALA A 411 -43.86 0.33 7.49
N GLU A 412 -43.39 -0.75 8.14
CA GLU A 412 -43.05 -0.75 9.58
C GLU A 412 -41.82 0.10 9.89
N ALA A 413 -40.92 0.23 8.91
CA ALA A 413 -39.73 1.04 9.07
C ALA A 413 -40.01 2.55 8.91
N HIS A 414 -41.07 2.95 8.21
CA HIS A 414 -41.33 4.35 7.87
C HIS A 414 -41.45 5.27 9.10
N ASP A 415 -42.15 4.86 10.15
CA ASP A 415 -42.34 5.68 11.35
C ASP A 415 -41.01 5.89 12.06
N LEU A 416 -40.25 4.81 12.20
CA LEU A 416 -38.97 4.82 12.90
C LEU A 416 -37.94 5.74 12.21
N TYR A 417 -37.77 5.58 10.88
CA TYR A 417 -36.82 6.43 10.14
C TYR A 417 -37.27 7.90 10.10
N PHE A 418 -38.57 8.13 9.95
CA PHE A 418 -39.09 9.49 9.99
C PHE A 418 -38.78 10.19 11.30
N ASP A 419 -39.02 9.53 12.43
CA ASP A 419 -38.73 10.07 13.75
C ASP A 419 -37.23 10.30 13.96
N LEU A 420 -36.38 9.37 13.52
CA LEU A 420 -34.93 9.50 13.60
C LEU A 420 -34.40 10.69 12.78
N PHE A 421 -34.84 10.84 11.52
CA PHE A 421 -34.44 11.97 10.69
C PHE A 421 -34.95 13.30 11.24
N ARG A 422 -36.16 13.32 11.79
CA ARG A 422 -36.74 14.51 12.41
C ARG A 422 -35.94 14.95 13.65
N GLU A 423 -35.45 14.01 14.44
CA GLU A 423 -34.61 14.31 15.61
C GLU A 423 -33.20 14.81 15.22
N LEU A 424 -32.71 14.42 14.05
CA LEU A 424 -31.37 14.76 13.57
C LEU A 424 -31.33 16.03 12.70
N ILE A 425 -32.50 16.56 12.28
CA ILE A 425 -32.56 17.67 11.31
C ILE A 425 -31.95 18.97 11.86
N ASP A 426 -31.99 19.16 13.17
CA ASP A 426 -31.45 20.36 13.83
C ASP A 426 -29.96 20.25 14.18
N ASP A 427 -29.35 19.07 14.02
CA ASP A 427 -27.91 18.90 14.22
C ASP A 427 -27.17 19.22 12.91
N PRO A 428 -26.34 20.28 12.88
CA PRO A 428 -25.65 20.69 11.65
C PRO A 428 -24.79 19.59 11.05
N ARG A 429 -24.26 18.65 11.84
CA ARG A 429 -23.41 17.53 11.41
C ARG A 429 -24.22 16.44 10.68
N ALA A 430 -25.49 16.28 11.01
CA ALA A 430 -26.41 15.26 10.50
C ALA A 430 -27.50 15.83 9.58
N SER A 431 -27.69 17.15 9.56
CA SER A 431 -28.86 17.82 8.96
C SER A 431 -29.01 17.54 7.45
N VAL A 432 -27.91 17.39 6.72
CA VAL A 432 -27.95 17.11 5.26
C VAL A 432 -28.55 15.74 5.00
N ALA A 433 -28.03 14.69 5.66
CA ALA A 433 -28.53 13.33 5.50
C ALA A 433 -29.98 13.20 6.02
N ALA A 434 -30.29 13.85 7.16
CA ALA A 434 -31.63 13.87 7.73
C ALA A 434 -32.64 14.56 6.81
N ARG A 435 -32.29 15.71 6.21
CA ARG A 435 -33.12 16.42 5.23
C ARG A 435 -33.38 15.54 4.01
N GLN A 436 -32.34 14.97 3.43
CA GLN A 436 -32.45 14.10 2.28
C GLN A 436 -33.34 12.87 2.57
N GLY A 437 -33.26 12.32 3.79
CA GLY A 437 -34.15 11.26 4.24
C GLY A 437 -35.62 11.72 4.29
N LEU A 438 -35.90 12.88 4.93
CA LEU A 438 -37.25 13.44 5.07
C LEU A 438 -37.89 13.88 3.74
N GLU A 439 -37.09 14.23 2.73
CA GLU A 439 -37.55 14.56 1.37
C GLU A 439 -37.97 13.31 0.56
N SER A 440 -37.82 12.12 1.12
CA SER A 440 -38.20 10.88 0.46
C SER A 440 -39.72 10.84 0.16
N PRO A 441 -40.17 10.34 -1.01
CA PRO A 441 -41.56 10.29 -1.40
C PRO A 441 -42.48 9.56 -0.40
N GLU A 442 -41.92 8.59 0.33
CA GLU A 442 -42.62 7.79 1.34
C GLU A 442 -43.07 8.64 2.54
N PHE A 443 -42.44 9.77 2.77
CA PHE A 443 -42.78 10.72 3.85
C PHE A 443 -43.61 11.90 3.38
N ALA A 444 -43.86 12.06 2.06
CA ALA A 444 -44.58 13.20 1.47
C ALA A 444 -46.04 13.36 1.96
N VAL A 445 -46.65 12.30 2.47
CA VAL A 445 -48.04 12.30 2.99
C VAL A 445 -48.08 12.76 4.48
N ARG A 446 -46.92 12.80 5.15
CA ARG A 446 -46.86 13.25 6.54
C ARG A 446 -46.75 14.77 6.52
N SER A 447 -47.74 15.47 7.11
CA SER A 447 -47.81 16.93 7.16
C SER A 447 -46.68 17.51 7.98
N PHE A 448 -45.50 17.48 7.39
CA PHE A 448 -44.26 18.05 7.94
C PHE A 448 -43.82 19.18 7.04
N ASP A 449 -43.92 20.40 7.54
CA ASP A 449 -43.48 21.58 6.79
C ASP A 449 -41.97 21.75 6.98
N LEU A 450 -41.20 21.16 6.03
CA LEU A 450 -39.75 21.35 5.96
C LEU A 450 -39.36 22.85 5.85
N ALA A 451 -40.29 23.68 5.33
CA ALA A 451 -40.09 25.12 5.21
C ALA A 451 -40.23 25.84 6.57
N ALA A 452 -40.94 25.23 7.54
CA ALA A 452 -41.10 25.79 8.89
C ALA A 452 -39.88 25.59 9.80
N LEU A 453 -38.97 24.67 9.44
CA LEU A 453 -37.70 24.43 10.13
C LEU A 453 -36.59 25.38 9.67
N GLY A 454 -36.89 26.69 9.69
CA GLY A 454 -35.91 27.75 9.45
C GLY A 454 -35.24 27.72 8.10
N ALA A 455 -35.55 28.68 7.27
CA ALA A 455 -34.76 29.07 6.12
C ALA A 455 -33.38 29.62 6.54
N THR A 456 -32.53 28.77 7.09
CA THR A 456 -31.13 28.88 6.81
C THR A 456 -31.00 28.30 5.41
N SER A 457 -30.88 29.20 4.43
CA SER A 457 -30.71 28.94 3.02
C SER A 457 -30.06 27.59 2.79
N ALA A 458 -30.78 26.69 2.06
CA ALA A 458 -30.11 25.53 1.49
C ALA A 458 -28.82 26.04 0.84
N PRO A 459 -27.64 25.60 1.28
CA PRO A 459 -26.48 25.86 0.49
C PRO A 459 -26.74 25.13 -0.81
N THR A 460 -26.81 25.88 -1.91
CA THR A 460 -26.68 25.36 -3.25
C THR A 460 -25.45 24.45 -3.25
N SER A 461 -25.50 23.33 -4.00
CA SER A 461 -24.48 22.29 -4.05
C SER A 461 -23.04 22.78 -4.30
N GLU A 462 -22.85 24.06 -4.56
CA GLU A 462 -21.55 24.74 -4.65
C GLU A 462 -21.10 25.47 -3.37
N ALA A 463 -21.96 25.62 -2.34
CA ALA A 463 -21.64 26.38 -1.14
C ALA A 463 -21.33 25.52 0.10
N GLN A 464 -21.64 24.22 0.10
CA GLN A 464 -21.36 23.32 1.23
C GLN A 464 -20.01 22.63 1.18
N VAL A 465 -19.25 22.80 0.10
CA VAL A 465 -17.81 22.48 0.06
C VAL A 465 -16.96 23.53 0.79
N LYS A 466 -17.55 24.56 1.41
CA LYS A 466 -16.84 25.74 1.94
C LYS A 466 -16.64 25.81 3.44
N ASP A 467 -17.12 24.84 4.22
CA ASP A 467 -16.91 24.82 5.69
C ASP A 467 -16.33 23.50 6.23
N GLU A 468 -15.83 22.58 5.39
CA GLU A 468 -14.65 21.84 5.81
C GLU A 468 -13.54 22.88 6.01
N PRO A 469 -12.70 22.78 7.07
CA PRO A 469 -11.53 23.60 7.16
C PRO A 469 -10.82 23.40 5.83
N SER A 470 -10.94 24.42 4.94
CA SER A 470 -10.27 24.38 3.64
C SER A 470 -8.83 24.09 4.00
N LEU A 471 -8.39 22.84 3.75
CA LEU A 471 -6.98 22.51 3.81
C LEU A 471 -6.33 23.68 3.11
N PRO A 472 -5.40 24.42 3.74
CA PRO A 472 -4.74 25.50 3.06
C PRO A 472 -4.23 24.86 1.78
N LEU A 473 -4.90 25.17 0.66
CA LEU A 473 -4.45 24.75 -0.66
C LEU A 473 -2.97 25.02 -0.64
N LEU A 474 -2.13 23.98 -0.72
CA LEU A 474 -0.70 24.20 -0.85
C LEU A 474 -0.56 25.15 -2.02
N PRO A 475 -0.33 26.47 -1.81
CA PRO A 475 -0.31 27.40 -2.91
C PRO A 475 0.80 26.93 -3.82
N ASP A 476 0.48 26.63 -5.06
CA ASP A 476 1.38 26.03 -6.03
C ASP A 476 1.92 24.62 -5.63
N ALA A 477 1.02 23.63 -5.43
CA ALA A 477 1.42 22.22 -5.26
C ALA A 477 2.34 21.68 -6.37
N GLN A 478 2.53 22.44 -7.45
CA GLN A 478 3.38 22.15 -8.61
C GLN A 478 4.66 23.00 -8.65
N THR A 479 4.99 23.74 -7.59
CA THR A 479 6.19 24.60 -7.54
C THR A 479 7.13 24.14 -6.45
N ILE A 480 8.43 24.01 -6.78
CA ILE A 480 9.46 23.63 -5.81
C ILE A 480 10.02 24.86 -5.11
N ASP A 481 10.02 24.83 -3.79
CA ASP A 481 10.69 25.80 -2.93
C ASP A 481 12.09 25.27 -2.55
N TRP A 482 13.09 25.60 -3.37
CA TRP A 482 14.46 25.20 -3.14
C TRP A 482 15.03 25.73 -1.82
N GLY A 483 14.52 26.88 -1.33
CA GLY A 483 14.90 27.42 -0.02
C GLY A 483 14.46 26.51 1.12
N PHE A 484 13.20 26.06 1.06
CA PHE A 484 12.64 25.11 2.01
C PHE A 484 13.41 23.76 1.97
N LEU A 485 13.65 23.21 0.78
CA LEU A 485 14.38 21.94 0.62
C LEU A 485 15.82 22.03 1.11
N ARG A 486 16.52 23.15 0.87
CA ARG A 486 17.85 23.36 1.47
C ARG A 486 17.81 23.38 3.00
N GLY A 487 16.73 23.92 3.57
CA GLY A 487 16.52 23.91 5.02
C GLY A 487 16.28 22.49 5.58
N LEU A 488 15.70 21.61 4.78
CA LEU A 488 15.50 20.19 5.13
C LEU A 488 16.80 19.38 4.99
N GLY A 489 17.65 19.70 4.02
CA GLY A 489 18.85 18.93 3.68
C GLY A 489 18.60 17.83 2.64
N ASN A 490 19.66 17.06 2.37
CA ASN A 490 19.63 16.03 1.32
C ASN A 490 18.88 14.76 1.73
N ALA A 491 18.82 14.48 3.02
CA ALA A 491 18.32 13.23 3.56
C ALA A 491 17.51 13.45 4.86
N PRO A 492 16.44 14.28 4.82
CA PRO A 492 15.61 14.50 6.01
C PRO A 492 14.88 13.24 6.42
N SER A 493 14.54 13.14 7.70
CA SER A 493 13.76 12.03 8.22
C SER A 493 12.35 12.47 8.55
N LEU A 494 11.35 11.63 8.23
CA LEU A 494 9.99 11.74 8.71
C LEU A 494 9.77 10.69 9.80
N VAL A 495 9.56 11.13 11.02
CA VAL A 495 9.33 10.27 12.19
C VAL A 495 7.82 10.18 12.42
N LEU A 496 7.28 8.98 12.32
CA LEU A 496 5.88 8.66 12.56
C LEU A 496 5.74 7.95 13.91
N GLU A 497 5.13 8.62 14.88
CA GLU A 497 4.66 7.95 16.09
C GLU A 497 3.32 7.29 15.76
N THR A 498 3.26 5.97 15.84
CA THR A 498 2.05 5.22 15.50
C THR A 498 1.45 4.52 16.71
N THR A 499 0.23 4.00 16.58
CA THR A 499 -0.40 3.16 17.62
C THR A 499 0.34 1.87 17.92
N ARG A 500 1.35 1.50 17.09
CA ARG A 500 2.17 0.29 17.25
C ARG A 500 3.63 0.58 17.64
N GLY A 501 4.05 1.84 17.59
CA GLY A 501 5.41 2.27 17.88
C GLY A 501 5.89 3.30 16.86
N THR A 502 7.19 3.59 16.91
CA THR A 502 7.81 4.62 16.08
C THR A 502 8.35 4.01 14.79
N VAL A 503 8.06 4.65 13.66
CA VAL A 503 8.64 4.36 12.34
C VAL A 503 9.38 5.60 11.86
N THR A 504 10.64 5.45 11.46
CA THR A 504 11.44 6.55 10.87
C THR A 504 11.66 6.29 9.39
N LEU A 505 11.23 7.24 8.58
CA LEU A 505 11.39 7.22 7.12
C LEU A 505 12.53 8.17 6.74
N GLN A 506 13.50 7.67 5.97
CA GLN A 506 14.53 8.49 5.33
C GLN A 506 13.98 8.97 3.99
N LEU A 507 13.91 10.27 3.77
CA LEU A 507 13.39 10.86 2.54
C LEU A 507 14.50 11.18 1.54
N LEU A 508 14.18 11.14 0.25
CA LEU A 508 15.10 11.30 -0.87
C LEU A 508 14.89 12.65 -1.57
N THR A 509 15.38 13.73 -0.98
CA THR A 509 15.19 15.09 -1.50
C THR A 509 15.71 15.26 -2.93
N ALA A 510 16.86 14.67 -3.26
CA ALA A 510 17.45 14.80 -4.60
C ALA A 510 16.72 13.96 -5.66
N GLU A 511 16.02 12.90 -5.26
CA GLU A 511 15.33 12.00 -6.20
C GLU A 511 13.90 12.46 -6.50
N ALA A 512 13.16 12.91 -5.47
CA ALA A 512 11.76 13.32 -5.56
C ALA A 512 11.50 14.63 -4.79
N PRO A 513 12.09 15.76 -5.22
CA PRO A 513 12.04 17.02 -4.47
C PRO A 513 10.63 17.57 -4.24
N LEU A 514 9.73 17.52 -5.24
CA LEU A 514 8.36 17.98 -5.10
C LEU A 514 7.58 17.13 -4.10
N THR A 515 7.74 15.82 -4.19
CA THR A 515 7.10 14.85 -3.29
C THR A 515 7.57 15.03 -1.84
N VAL A 516 8.90 15.11 -1.63
CA VAL A 516 9.48 15.33 -0.29
C VAL A 516 9.01 16.66 0.30
N GLN A 517 9.01 17.75 -0.50
CA GLN A 517 8.47 19.03 -0.07
C GLN A 517 7.02 18.92 0.39
N THR A 518 6.17 18.28 -0.41
CA THR A 518 4.74 18.14 -0.14
C THR A 518 4.49 17.37 1.15
N VAL A 519 5.10 16.17 1.27
CA VAL A 519 4.96 15.32 2.46
C VAL A 519 5.51 16.02 3.71
N ALA A 520 6.66 16.69 3.60
CA ALA A 520 7.26 17.41 4.72
C ALA A 520 6.39 18.59 5.18
N ARG A 521 5.80 19.36 4.27
CA ARG A 521 4.89 20.46 4.63
C ARG A 521 3.63 19.95 5.32
N LEU A 522 2.99 18.91 4.77
CA LEU A 522 1.82 18.30 5.39
C LEU A 522 2.11 17.77 6.80
N ALA A 523 3.29 17.18 7.02
CA ALA A 523 3.72 16.71 8.34
C ALA A 523 3.97 17.88 9.31
N LEU A 524 4.66 18.94 8.88
CA LEU A 524 4.94 20.12 9.70
C LEU A 524 3.65 20.87 10.10
N ASP A 525 2.65 20.85 9.23
CA ASP A 525 1.34 21.45 9.49
C ASP A 525 0.40 20.53 10.30
N GLY A 526 0.88 19.31 10.70
CA GLY A 526 0.13 18.37 11.52
C GLY A 526 -1.00 17.64 10.80
N HIS A 527 -1.06 17.68 9.45
CA HIS A 527 -2.14 17.06 8.70
C HIS A 527 -2.16 15.53 8.77
N TYR A 528 -1.04 14.88 9.10
CA TYR A 528 -0.98 13.43 9.28
C TYR A 528 -1.37 12.96 10.68
N ASP A 529 -1.56 13.87 11.64
CA ASP A 529 -1.90 13.50 13.01
C ASP A 529 -3.31 12.88 13.09
N GLY A 530 -3.41 11.71 13.71
CA GLY A 530 -4.62 10.92 13.81
C GLY A 530 -5.06 10.22 12.52
N VAL A 531 -4.27 10.27 11.44
CA VAL A 531 -4.61 9.64 10.15
C VAL A 531 -4.38 8.12 10.24
N PRO A 532 -5.38 7.29 9.92
CA PRO A 532 -5.25 5.84 9.99
C PRO A 532 -4.49 5.25 8.80
N PHE A 533 -3.92 4.08 9.02
CA PHE A 533 -3.58 3.15 7.96
C PHE A 533 -4.90 2.51 7.49
N HIS A 534 -5.51 3.09 6.49
CA HIS A 534 -6.84 2.66 6.00
C HIS A 534 -6.77 1.36 5.19
N ARG A 535 -5.60 1.03 4.65
CA ARG A 535 -5.40 -0.19 3.86
C ARG A 535 -4.06 -0.83 4.19
N VAL A 536 -4.11 -2.01 4.81
CA VAL A 536 -2.92 -2.83 5.05
C VAL A 536 -3.17 -4.21 4.45
N LEU A 537 -2.33 -4.58 3.51
CA LEU A 537 -2.38 -5.87 2.84
C LEU A 537 -1.13 -6.67 3.17
N PRO A 538 -1.26 -7.83 3.80
CA PRO A 538 -0.12 -8.71 4.07
C PRO A 538 0.72 -8.94 2.82
N ASN A 539 2.04 -8.94 2.95
CA ASN A 539 3.00 -9.13 1.87
C ASN A 539 2.91 -8.12 0.70
N PHE A 540 2.16 -7.04 0.85
CA PHE A 540 2.10 -5.98 -0.14
C PHE A 540 2.53 -4.65 0.46
N MET A 541 1.63 -3.95 1.18
CA MET A 541 1.94 -2.63 1.73
C MET A 541 1.00 -2.22 2.86
N ALA A 542 1.43 -1.22 3.65
CA ALA A 542 0.62 -0.44 4.57
C ALA A 542 0.44 0.97 4.01
N GLN A 543 -0.81 1.36 3.67
CA GLN A 543 -1.16 2.65 3.06
C GLN A 543 -1.88 3.55 4.06
N THR A 544 -1.49 4.83 4.07
CA THR A 544 -1.98 5.89 4.95
C THR A 544 -2.00 7.23 4.22
N GLY A 545 -2.19 8.31 4.95
CA GLY A 545 -2.03 9.68 4.43
C GLY A 545 -3.28 10.25 3.77
N ASP A 546 -4.44 9.61 3.89
CA ASP A 546 -5.72 10.24 3.55
C ASP A 546 -6.09 11.24 4.66
N ILE A 547 -5.69 12.49 4.47
CA ILE A 547 -5.88 13.59 5.42
C ILE A 547 -7.31 14.16 5.42
N VAL A 548 -8.17 13.74 4.50
CA VAL A 548 -9.55 14.21 4.34
C VAL A 548 -10.55 13.18 4.87
N ALA A 549 -10.83 12.14 4.08
CA ALA A 549 -11.83 11.12 4.42
C ALA A 549 -11.31 10.10 5.42
N ARG A 550 -9.98 9.87 5.49
CA ARG A 550 -9.30 8.90 6.37
C ARG A 550 -9.66 7.43 6.10
N ASP A 551 -10.26 7.14 4.96
CA ASP A 551 -10.67 5.81 4.52
C ASP A 551 -10.07 5.40 3.16
N GLY A 552 -9.24 6.28 2.58
CA GLY A 552 -8.58 6.12 1.29
C GLY A 552 -9.31 6.78 0.12
N THR A 553 -10.51 7.32 0.33
CA THR A 553 -11.32 7.95 -0.72
C THR A 553 -11.19 9.47 -0.77
N GLY A 554 -10.47 10.06 0.19
CA GLY A 554 -10.34 11.51 0.34
C GLY A 554 -9.52 12.16 -0.77
N GLU A 555 -10.01 13.27 -1.28
CA GLU A 555 -9.34 14.12 -2.25
C GLU A 555 -8.98 15.46 -1.59
N PRO A 556 -7.68 15.75 -1.35
CA PRO A 556 -7.28 16.97 -0.64
C PRO A 556 -7.34 18.25 -1.48
N GLY A 557 -7.88 18.19 -2.71
CA GLY A 557 -8.04 19.33 -3.59
C GLY A 557 -6.78 19.73 -4.35
N PHE A 558 -5.71 18.94 -4.27
CA PHE A 558 -4.49 19.12 -5.06
C PHE A 558 -3.94 17.78 -5.53
N THR A 559 -3.15 17.82 -6.60
CA THR A 559 -2.29 16.72 -7.04
C THR A 559 -0.88 17.22 -7.27
N ILE A 560 0.10 16.33 -7.22
CA ILE A 560 1.49 16.61 -7.57
C ILE A 560 1.94 15.77 -8.75
N ARG A 561 2.99 16.22 -9.42
CA ARG A 561 3.61 15.51 -10.53
C ARG A 561 4.33 14.26 -10.03
N THR A 562 4.17 13.17 -10.76
CA THR A 562 4.92 11.93 -10.53
C THR A 562 6.42 12.16 -10.79
N GLU A 563 7.26 11.73 -9.86
CA GLU A 563 8.71 11.78 -9.94
C GLU A 563 9.26 10.35 -9.87
N LEU A 564 9.38 9.66 -11.02
CA LEU A 564 9.90 8.29 -11.04
C LEU A 564 11.37 8.27 -10.67
N THR A 565 11.73 7.39 -9.74
CA THR A 565 13.08 7.27 -9.19
C THR A 565 13.68 5.90 -9.47
N GLN A 566 15.00 5.76 -9.31
CA GLN A 566 15.70 4.47 -9.46
C GLN A 566 15.60 3.60 -8.20
N LEU A 567 14.97 4.07 -7.13
CA LEU A 567 14.77 3.28 -5.92
C LEU A 567 13.83 2.10 -6.23
N PRO A 568 14.29 0.85 -6.18
CA PRO A 568 13.43 -0.30 -6.41
C PRO A 568 12.47 -0.46 -5.23
N PHE A 569 11.23 -0.86 -5.48
CA PHE A 569 10.25 -1.13 -4.44
C PHE A 569 10.56 -2.43 -3.69
N GLU A 570 11.63 -2.41 -2.90
CA GLU A 570 11.98 -3.46 -1.94
C GLU A 570 11.16 -3.32 -0.64
N ALA A 571 11.32 -4.23 0.32
CA ALA A 571 10.67 -4.11 1.63
C ALA A 571 11.08 -2.80 2.33
N GLY A 572 10.11 -2.07 2.88
CA GLY A 572 10.34 -0.82 3.60
C GLY A 572 10.46 0.42 2.69
N VAL A 573 10.31 0.31 1.38
CA VAL A 573 10.29 1.48 0.50
C VAL A 573 8.97 2.23 0.63
N VAL A 574 9.06 3.55 0.63
CA VAL A 574 7.91 4.45 0.75
C VAL A 574 7.57 5.01 -0.63
N GLY A 575 6.33 4.81 -1.07
CA GLY A 575 5.84 5.29 -2.35
C GLY A 575 4.58 6.15 -2.20
N MET A 576 4.40 7.12 -3.11
CA MET A 576 3.14 7.87 -3.19
C MET A 576 2.02 7.01 -3.77
N ALA A 577 0.84 7.07 -3.16
CA ALA A 577 -0.35 6.49 -3.77
C ALA A 577 -0.90 7.42 -4.86
N ASN A 578 -1.50 6.82 -5.89
CA ASN A 578 -2.13 7.55 -6.98
C ASN A 578 -3.48 6.93 -7.38
N LEU A 579 -4.23 7.61 -8.24
CA LEU A 579 -5.55 7.19 -8.71
C LEU A 579 -5.49 6.26 -9.96
N GLY A 580 -4.36 5.61 -10.19
CA GLY A 580 -4.16 4.70 -11.33
C GLY A 580 -3.62 5.40 -12.58
N SER A 581 -3.21 6.65 -12.48
CA SER A 581 -2.54 7.43 -13.53
C SER A 581 -1.39 8.24 -12.95
N LEU A 582 -0.40 8.55 -13.79
CA LEU A 582 0.64 9.51 -13.43
C LEU A 582 0.01 10.88 -13.12
N ASP A 583 0.72 11.69 -12.33
CA ASP A 583 0.33 13.06 -11.96
C ASP A 583 -0.98 13.15 -11.15
N SER A 584 -1.41 12.04 -10.54
CA SER A 584 -2.58 11.97 -9.65
C SER A 584 -2.21 11.69 -8.18
N GLU A 585 -0.96 11.80 -7.83
CA GLU A 585 -0.44 11.69 -6.47
C GLU A 585 -0.88 12.89 -5.63
N ASN A 586 -1.11 12.70 -4.33
CA ASN A 586 -1.57 13.78 -3.44
C ASN A 586 -0.93 13.70 -2.05
N SER A 587 -1.68 13.41 -1.00
CA SER A 587 -1.19 13.27 0.38
C SER A 587 -0.96 11.82 0.80
N GLN A 588 -1.54 10.85 0.08
CA GLN A 588 -1.50 9.46 0.47
C GLN A 588 -0.20 8.78 0.08
N PHE A 589 0.36 7.98 0.97
CA PHE A 589 1.56 7.19 0.74
C PHE A 589 1.45 5.79 1.33
N PHE A 590 2.33 4.90 0.90
CA PHE A 590 2.39 3.54 1.39
C PHE A 590 3.82 3.10 1.69
N ILE A 591 3.95 2.11 2.59
CA ILE A 591 5.21 1.44 2.94
C ILE A 591 5.09 -0.03 2.51
N THR A 592 6.03 -0.52 1.72
CA THR A 592 6.01 -1.91 1.22
C THR A 592 6.45 -2.92 2.28
N HIS A 593 5.76 -4.05 2.39
CA HIS A 593 6.16 -5.19 3.24
C HIS A 593 7.19 -6.12 2.57
N SER A 594 7.24 -6.11 1.26
CA SER A 594 8.14 -6.96 0.45
C SER A 594 8.38 -6.33 -0.90
N ARG A 595 9.26 -6.94 -1.70
CA ARG A 595 9.58 -6.49 -3.06
C ARG A 595 8.34 -6.45 -3.96
N GLN A 596 8.10 -5.29 -4.63
CA GLN A 596 6.94 -5.02 -5.47
C GLN A 596 7.37 -4.45 -6.84
N PRO A 597 7.97 -5.24 -7.73
CA PRO A 597 8.57 -4.71 -8.97
C PRO A 597 7.54 -4.09 -9.92
N HIS A 598 6.28 -4.47 -9.81
CA HIS A 598 5.20 -3.93 -10.64
C HIS A 598 4.86 -2.46 -10.34
N LEU A 599 5.28 -1.91 -9.20
CA LEU A 599 5.04 -0.52 -8.81
C LEU A 599 6.02 0.45 -9.50
N ALA A 600 7.18 -0.05 -9.91
CA ALA A 600 8.30 0.78 -10.34
C ALA A 600 8.02 1.71 -11.53
N ARG A 601 7.02 1.40 -12.37
CA ARG A 601 6.68 2.20 -13.55
C ARG A 601 5.60 3.26 -13.30
N GLY A 602 4.89 3.20 -12.20
CA GLY A 602 3.69 4.01 -12.01
C GLY A 602 3.62 4.80 -10.71
N PHE A 603 4.63 4.67 -9.83
CA PHE A 603 4.58 5.27 -8.50
C PHE A 603 5.90 5.93 -8.14
N THR A 604 5.84 7.11 -7.53
CA THR A 604 7.02 7.79 -7.00
C THR A 604 7.52 7.08 -5.73
N ALA A 605 8.71 6.47 -5.78
CA ALA A 605 9.42 6.00 -4.59
C ALA A 605 10.25 7.16 -4.03
N PHE A 606 9.93 7.68 -2.83
CA PHE A 606 10.53 8.91 -2.32
C PHE A 606 11.28 8.74 -0.99
N GLY A 607 11.39 7.51 -0.49
CA GLY A 607 12.09 7.23 0.75
C GLY A 607 12.05 5.76 1.14
N TRP A 608 12.62 5.45 2.30
CA TRP A 608 12.58 4.11 2.89
C TRP A 608 12.54 4.16 4.42
N VAL A 609 12.12 3.05 5.03
CA VAL A 609 12.15 2.87 6.49
C VAL A 609 13.60 2.69 6.95
N SER A 610 14.15 3.70 7.62
CA SER A 610 15.49 3.64 8.21
C SER A 610 15.50 2.99 9.59
N SER A 611 14.34 2.98 10.29
CA SER A 611 14.14 2.32 11.58
C SER A 611 12.66 2.02 11.80
N GLY A 612 12.35 0.91 12.47
CA GLY A 612 10.97 0.53 12.81
C GLY A 612 10.27 -0.32 11.74
N MET A 613 11.01 -1.08 10.92
CA MET A 613 10.38 -2.03 9.98
C MET A 613 9.59 -3.12 10.72
N ASP A 614 10.04 -3.53 11.90
CA ASP A 614 9.33 -4.42 12.80
C ASP A 614 7.99 -3.82 13.26
N VAL A 615 7.92 -2.48 13.43
CA VAL A 615 6.66 -1.77 13.71
C VAL A 615 5.74 -1.76 12.48
N VAL A 616 6.30 -1.55 11.28
CA VAL A 616 5.52 -1.62 10.03
C VAL A 616 4.87 -2.99 9.86
N ASP A 617 5.58 -4.07 10.20
CA ASP A 617 5.05 -5.45 10.14
C ASP A 617 4.01 -5.75 11.24
N LEU A 618 3.82 -4.84 12.22
CA LEU A 618 2.77 -4.92 13.24
C LEU A 618 1.52 -4.10 12.88
N LEU A 619 1.58 -3.23 11.88
CA LEU A 619 0.45 -2.37 11.51
C LEU A 619 -0.72 -3.19 10.98
N GLU A 620 -1.92 -2.83 11.40
CA GLU A 620 -3.19 -3.36 10.92
C GLU A 620 -4.05 -2.24 10.34
N PRO A 621 -5.06 -2.55 9.52
CA PRO A 621 -6.06 -1.54 9.17
C PRO A 621 -6.62 -0.88 10.44
N LEU A 622 -6.85 0.44 10.38
CA LEU A 622 -7.30 1.28 11.49
C LEU A 622 -6.24 1.60 12.56
N ASP A 623 -5.01 1.07 12.51
CA ASP A 623 -3.91 1.69 13.25
C ASP A 623 -3.66 3.09 12.71
N ALA A 624 -3.14 4.00 13.52
CA ALA A 624 -3.06 5.41 13.16
C ALA A 624 -1.67 6.01 13.43
N ILE A 625 -1.34 7.03 12.66
CA ILE A 625 -0.27 7.97 12.97
C ILE A 625 -0.77 8.85 14.12
N LEU A 626 -0.09 8.86 15.24
CA LEU A 626 -0.39 9.71 16.39
C LEU A 626 0.19 11.11 16.21
N SER A 627 1.40 11.18 15.65
CA SER A 627 2.05 12.42 15.22
C SER A 627 3.08 12.13 14.14
N ALA A 628 3.34 13.13 13.29
CA ALA A 628 4.36 13.11 12.26
C ALA A 628 5.33 14.27 12.44
N THR A 629 6.64 14.01 12.55
CA THR A 629 7.66 15.02 12.77
C THR A 629 8.76 14.95 11.72
N VAL A 630 9.12 16.09 11.15
CA VAL A 630 10.21 16.20 10.17
C VAL A 630 11.48 16.59 10.88
N VAL A 631 12.56 15.85 10.66
CA VAL A 631 13.90 16.11 11.17
C VAL A 631 14.82 16.39 9.98
N PRO A 632 15.42 17.59 9.86
CA PRO A 632 16.40 17.90 8.84
C PRO A 632 17.58 16.94 8.86
N GLY A 633 18.16 16.61 7.67
CA GLY A 633 19.23 15.64 7.52
C GLY A 633 20.34 16.05 6.56
#